data_8c6e42913b6d1f0179f46ad55ef2ceac
#
_entry.id   8c6e42913b6d1f0179f46ad55ef2ceac
#
_cell.length_a   1.000
_cell.length_b   1.000
_cell.length_c   1.000
_cell.angle_alpha   90.00
_cell.angle_beta   90.00
_cell.angle_gamma   90.00
#
_symmetry.space_group_name_H-M   'P 1'
#
loop_
_entity.id
_entity.type
_entity.pdbx_description
1 polymer ?
#
loop_
_entity_poly.entity_id
_entity_poly.type
_entity_poly.pdbx_seq_one_letter_code
_entity_poly.pdbx_strand_id
1 'polypeptide(L)'
;MSIASLWPDYARLRSSGLVLEPDYAACYLGSAKLARLSVPHYLTIGERLGYRPNPFFDPCYFAKATHGAHRSLLEYLDHYAAGDVSPSREFEHSWYTWQNPDWCRNHEHPFLHFYFEGLTQGRYPAPGIDIWKFLRDFRPSSGDPMRHLYSQVTRRGRFDPSFSLYSTEDLRRAQDAFKNGIDLKVHRESAWGPRRFLVFVQASRAFARDFLSEERDFDILLNFYDGPPVADWPGVEHLVSQRGTKSSAIAKLLEARPDLLLRYDAVLFLDDDVVLSSPALSRFFFEMERSGLDLAQPSLTADSSCVWPVLKQPAVGPGVRLINAVEIMMPAATRFTLERAGWTFGRAISGYGVDLLLGHEVVDRLGGKAGVIGTVVAVHEKPIDDRNGKFYAFMRSLGINPKHELWTIMKEFGIEAAFEYRD
;
A
#
# COMPACT_ATOMS: atom_id res chain seq x y z
N MET A 1 21.86 29.30 29.34
CA MET A 1 22.95 28.43 28.84
C MET A 1 24.14 29.30 28.45
N SER A 2 25.35 28.93 28.84
CA SER A 2 26.59 29.62 28.40
C SER A 2 26.84 29.27 26.92
N ILE A 3 27.37 30.22 26.14
CA ILE A 3 27.74 29.99 24.72
C ILE A 3 28.73 28.82 24.58
N ALA A 4 29.59 28.63 25.58
CA ALA A 4 30.57 27.53 25.61
C ALA A 4 29.89 26.13 25.71
N SER A 5 28.71 26.01 26.30
CA SER A 5 27.98 24.75 26.41
C SER A 5 27.24 24.34 25.13
N LEU A 6 27.06 25.27 24.21
CA LEU A 6 26.41 25.02 22.90
C LEU A 6 27.40 24.64 21.79
N TRP A 7 28.71 24.75 22.05
CA TRP A 7 29.74 24.52 21.00
C TRP A 7 29.73 23.11 20.41
N PRO A 8 29.59 22.02 21.19
CA PRO A 8 29.50 20.67 20.65
C PRO A 8 28.30 20.49 19.72
N ASP A 9 27.12 20.96 20.14
CA ASP A 9 25.88 20.87 19.39
C ASP A 9 25.94 21.69 18.09
N TYR A 10 26.53 22.89 18.19
CA TYR A 10 26.78 23.73 17.03
C TYR A 10 27.67 23.02 15.99
N ALA A 11 28.82 22.50 16.43
CA ALA A 11 29.73 21.81 15.56
C ALA A 11 29.07 20.59 14.89
N ARG A 12 28.33 19.81 15.68
CA ARG A 12 27.62 18.62 15.21
C ARG A 12 26.52 18.96 14.19
N LEU A 13 25.65 19.93 14.49
CA LEU A 13 24.59 20.34 13.56
C LEU A 13 25.14 20.96 12.28
N ARG A 14 26.19 21.74 12.39
CA ARG A 14 26.80 22.35 11.22
C ARG A 14 27.47 21.33 10.30
N SER A 15 28.18 20.36 10.86
CA SER A 15 28.81 19.29 10.08
C SER A 15 27.83 18.30 9.51
N SER A 16 26.67 18.12 10.16
CA SER A 16 25.63 17.17 9.72
C SER A 16 24.89 17.61 8.45
N GLY A 17 24.85 18.91 8.13
CA GLY A 17 24.03 19.43 7.02
C GLY A 17 22.50 19.34 7.23
N LEU A 18 22.06 18.97 8.43
CA LEU A 18 20.63 18.80 8.73
C LEU A 18 19.87 20.11 8.94
N VAL A 19 20.59 21.21 9.19
CA VAL A 19 20.05 22.57 9.12
C VAL A 19 20.31 23.10 7.71
N LEU A 20 19.29 23.35 6.94
CA LEU A 20 19.39 23.91 5.58
C LEU A 20 19.70 25.41 5.67
N GLU A 21 20.95 25.74 6.00
CA GLU A 21 21.36 27.09 6.45
C GLU A 21 20.88 28.25 5.59
N PRO A 22 21.06 28.26 4.24
CA PRO A 22 20.56 29.37 3.42
C PRO A 22 19.05 29.50 3.39
N ASP A 23 18.37 28.36 3.35
CA ASP A 23 16.90 28.30 3.24
C ASP A 23 16.26 28.64 4.59
N TYR A 24 16.81 28.15 5.69
CA TYR A 24 16.44 28.52 7.05
C TYR A 24 16.60 30.03 7.28
N ALA A 25 17.75 30.61 6.88
CA ALA A 25 17.99 32.03 7.03
C ALA A 25 17.04 32.88 6.17
N ALA A 26 16.75 32.46 4.96
CA ALA A 26 15.76 33.13 4.12
C ALA A 26 14.38 33.14 4.76
N CYS A 27 14.03 32.02 5.40
CA CYS A 27 12.72 31.82 6.04
C CYS A 27 12.56 32.59 7.33
N TYR A 28 13.52 32.46 8.24
CA TYR A 28 13.38 32.90 9.64
C TYR A 28 14.23 34.12 10.00
N LEU A 29 15.29 34.42 9.23
CA LEU A 29 16.16 35.59 9.42
C LEU A 29 15.94 36.67 8.36
N GLY A 30 15.05 36.41 7.38
CA GLY A 30 14.68 37.36 6.34
C GLY A 30 15.67 37.43 5.15
N SER A 31 16.81 36.76 5.18
CA SER A 31 17.77 36.76 4.08
C SER A 31 18.68 35.54 4.10
N ALA A 32 18.83 34.86 2.94
CA ALA A 32 19.81 33.76 2.74
C ALA A 32 21.28 34.21 2.98
N LYS A 33 21.57 35.51 2.89
CA LYS A 33 22.91 36.05 3.21
C LYS A 33 23.30 35.85 4.67
N LEU A 34 22.33 35.61 5.55
CA LEU A 34 22.54 35.37 6.99
C LEU A 34 22.70 33.86 7.30
N ALA A 35 22.97 33.02 6.30
CA ALA A 35 23.08 31.56 6.45
C ALA A 35 24.00 31.14 7.63
N ARG A 36 25.13 31.80 7.81
CA ARG A 36 26.06 31.50 8.92
C ARG A 36 25.47 31.65 10.31
N LEU A 37 24.36 32.36 10.46
CA LEU A 37 23.64 32.55 11.70
C LEU A 37 22.53 31.48 11.91
N SER A 38 22.26 30.63 10.94
CA SER A 38 21.16 29.65 10.97
C SER A 38 21.29 28.66 12.12
N VAL A 39 22.42 27.98 12.23
CA VAL A 39 22.65 27.00 13.31
C VAL A 39 22.66 27.66 14.70
N PRO A 40 23.41 28.76 14.93
CA PRO A 40 23.33 29.46 16.21
C PRO A 40 21.92 29.93 16.56
N HIS A 41 21.21 30.51 15.61
CA HIS A 41 19.83 30.96 15.81
C HIS A 41 18.88 29.81 16.10
N TYR A 42 19.01 28.69 15.37
CA TYR A 42 18.20 27.50 15.60
C TYR A 42 18.38 27.00 17.05
N LEU A 43 19.62 26.77 17.48
CA LEU A 43 19.94 26.27 18.81
C LEU A 43 19.49 27.20 19.96
N THR A 44 19.60 28.51 19.76
CA THR A 44 19.31 29.48 20.84
C THR A 44 17.85 29.89 20.92
N ILE A 45 17.18 30.03 19.80
CA ILE A 45 15.84 30.62 19.68
C ILE A 45 14.91 29.74 18.87
N GLY A 46 15.33 29.29 17.67
CA GLY A 46 14.46 28.69 16.68
C GLY A 46 13.81 27.40 17.12
N GLU A 47 14.54 26.56 17.79
CA GLU A 47 14.04 25.29 18.33
C GLU A 47 12.89 25.50 19.33
N ARG A 48 13.01 26.48 20.22
CA ARG A 48 11.94 26.82 21.17
C ARG A 48 10.72 27.45 20.53
N LEU A 49 10.92 28.19 19.44
CA LEU A 49 9.86 28.81 18.66
C LEU A 49 9.21 27.83 17.65
N GLY A 50 9.71 26.59 17.54
CA GLY A 50 9.21 25.61 16.60
C GLY A 50 9.65 25.83 15.16
N TYR A 51 10.77 26.57 14.95
CA TYR A 51 11.30 26.75 13.61
C TYR A 51 11.95 25.46 13.12
N ARG A 52 11.58 25.06 11.93
CA ARG A 52 12.03 23.79 11.35
C ARG A 52 13.42 23.94 10.70
N PRO A 53 14.40 23.12 11.09
CA PRO A 53 15.74 23.14 10.45
C PRO A 53 15.72 22.57 9.04
N ASN A 54 14.77 21.66 8.78
CA ASN A 54 14.47 21.01 7.50
C ASN A 54 12.99 20.63 7.42
N PRO A 55 12.46 20.17 6.26
CA PRO A 55 11.03 19.87 6.10
C PRO A 55 10.50 18.74 6.99
N PHE A 56 11.36 17.83 7.44
CA PHE A 56 10.98 16.58 8.09
C PHE A 56 11.21 16.54 9.60
N PHE A 57 11.67 17.64 10.19
CA PHE A 57 11.79 17.78 11.63
C PHE A 57 11.01 19.00 12.14
N ASP A 58 10.08 18.76 13.06
CA ASP A 58 9.26 19.79 13.71
C ASP A 58 9.50 19.76 15.23
N PRO A 59 10.21 20.75 15.79
CA PRO A 59 10.51 20.77 17.23
C PRO A 59 9.27 20.78 18.12
N CYS A 60 8.18 21.42 17.69
CA CYS A 60 6.93 21.47 18.45
C CYS A 60 6.18 20.15 18.43
N TYR A 61 6.13 19.50 17.25
CA TYR A 61 5.54 18.19 17.14
C TYR A 61 6.30 17.15 17.95
N PHE A 62 7.62 17.14 17.82
CA PHE A 62 8.50 16.20 18.54
C PHE A 62 8.41 16.39 20.06
N ALA A 63 8.40 17.64 20.55
CA ALA A 63 8.21 17.91 21.96
C ALA A 63 6.86 17.39 22.48
N LYS A 64 5.80 17.51 21.67
CA LYS A 64 4.49 16.96 22.03
C LYS A 64 4.49 15.43 22.03
N ALA A 65 5.12 14.80 21.03
CA ALA A 65 5.22 13.36 20.91
C ALA A 65 6.02 12.73 22.07
N THR A 66 6.98 13.46 22.64
CA THR A 66 7.80 13.03 23.78
C THR A 66 7.27 13.52 25.13
N HIS A 67 6.02 14.02 25.19
CA HIS A 67 5.42 14.60 26.41
C HIS A 67 6.28 15.70 27.06
N GLY A 68 7.04 16.43 26.25
CA GLY A 68 7.91 17.52 26.69
C GLY A 68 9.31 17.09 27.16
N ALA A 69 9.63 15.79 27.11
CA ALA A 69 10.94 15.30 27.53
C ALA A 69 12.07 15.79 26.60
N HIS A 70 11.81 15.82 25.31
CA HIS A 70 12.78 16.18 24.26
C HIS A 70 12.16 17.10 23.22
N ARG A 71 12.99 17.95 22.60
CA ARG A 71 12.58 18.89 21.56
C ARG A 71 13.59 19.02 20.43
N SER A 72 14.85 18.71 20.72
CA SER A 72 15.99 18.95 19.85
C SER A 72 16.09 17.90 18.75
N LEU A 73 16.52 18.32 17.56
CA LEU A 73 16.91 17.39 16.48
C LEU A 73 18.03 16.44 16.92
N LEU A 74 18.98 16.91 17.70
CA LEU A 74 20.07 16.08 18.21
C LEU A 74 19.54 15.03 19.22
N GLU A 75 18.66 15.41 20.13
CA GLU A 75 18.01 14.47 21.05
C GLU A 75 17.25 13.39 20.30
N TYR A 76 16.56 13.75 19.20
CA TYR A 76 15.91 12.77 18.35
C TYR A 76 16.89 11.76 17.75
N LEU A 77 18.01 12.24 17.21
CA LEU A 77 19.03 11.38 16.62
C LEU A 77 19.73 10.49 17.67
N ASP A 78 19.92 10.99 18.89
CA ASP A 78 20.62 10.27 19.94
C ASP A 78 19.79 9.20 20.65
N HIS A 79 18.49 9.40 20.76
CA HIS A 79 17.62 8.59 21.64
C HIS A 79 16.54 7.79 20.89
N TYR A 80 16.27 8.07 19.61
CA TYR A 80 15.11 7.51 18.92
C TYR A 80 15.43 6.75 17.64
N ALA A 81 16.64 6.21 17.51
CA ALA A 81 17.02 5.41 16.34
C ALA A 81 16.22 4.09 16.23
N ALA A 82 15.83 3.52 17.37
CA ALA A 82 15.11 2.25 17.47
C ALA A 82 13.77 2.43 18.20
N GLY A 83 12.95 3.40 17.78
CA GLY A 83 11.72 3.70 18.50
C GLY A 83 10.54 4.01 17.58
N ASP A 84 9.39 4.26 18.19
CA ASP A 84 8.15 4.61 17.49
C ASP A 84 7.88 6.12 17.42
N VAL A 85 8.79 6.95 17.94
CA VAL A 85 8.58 8.38 18.02
C VAL A 85 8.98 9.06 16.71
N SER A 86 8.01 9.64 16.04
CA SER A 86 8.23 10.41 14.82
C SER A 86 8.65 11.85 15.11
N PRO A 87 9.59 12.43 14.35
CA PRO A 87 10.07 13.80 14.57
C PRO A 87 9.14 14.86 14.00
N SER A 88 8.23 14.48 13.14
CA SER A 88 7.23 15.34 12.52
C SER A 88 6.09 14.49 11.94
N ARG A 89 5.05 15.15 11.42
CA ARG A 89 4.01 14.49 10.64
C ARG A 89 4.50 14.04 9.27
N GLU A 90 5.54 14.68 8.77
CA GLU A 90 6.10 14.48 7.44
C GLU A 90 7.12 13.34 7.39
N PHE A 91 7.56 12.85 8.54
CA PHE A 91 8.40 11.66 8.65
C PHE A 91 7.84 10.74 9.74
N GLU A 92 7.23 9.64 9.37
CA GLU A 92 6.75 8.65 10.32
C GLU A 92 7.80 7.54 10.49
N HIS A 93 8.40 7.48 11.67
CA HIS A 93 9.55 6.64 11.98
C HIS A 93 9.24 5.15 11.78
N SER A 94 8.17 4.64 12.39
CA SER A 94 7.78 3.24 12.30
C SER A 94 7.36 2.83 10.89
N TRP A 95 6.71 3.73 10.15
CA TRP A 95 6.43 3.52 8.73
C TRP A 95 7.72 3.41 7.91
N TYR A 96 8.65 4.35 8.09
CA TYR A 96 9.86 4.39 7.29
C TYR A 96 10.73 3.17 7.51
N THR A 97 10.91 2.73 8.75
CA THR A 97 11.69 1.53 9.11
C THR A 97 11.05 0.25 8.56
N TRP A 98 9.73 0.15 8.63
CA TRP A 98 8.99 -0.98 8.08
C TRP A 98 9.09 -1.05 6.55
N GLN A 99 8.95 0.08 5.85
CA GLN A 99 9.02 0.14 4.38
C GLN A 99 10.44 -0.05 3.83
N ASN A 100 11.45 0.26 4.61
CA ASN A 100 12.85 0.31 4.19
C ASN A 100 13.74 -0.42 5.21
N PRO A 101 13.63 -1.76 5.35
CA PRO A 101 14.38 -2.51 6.35
C PRO A 101 15.91 -2.47 6.11
N ASP A 102 16.35 -2.01 4.95
CA ASP A 102 17.74 -1.84 4.57
C ASP A 102 18.39 -0.54 5.09
N TRP A 103 17.64 0.33 5.75
CA TRP A 103 18.12 1.62 6.25
C TRP A 103 19.35 1.50 7.15
N CYS A 104 19.44 0.42 7.92
CA CYS A 104 20.53 0.20 8.89
C CYS A 104 21.86 -0.25 8.25
N ARG A 105 21.92 -0.49 6.93
CA ARG A 105 23.16 -0.95 6.27
C ARG A 105 24.25 0.11 6.27
N ASN A 106 23.89 1.38 6.08
CA ASN A 106 24.84 2.48 5.90
C ASN A 106 24.62 3.63 6.89
N HIS A 107 23.58 3.58 7.70
CA HIS A 107 23.19 4.65 8.62
C HIS A 107 22.84 4.11 10.00
N GLU A 108 23.11 4.90 11.01
CA GLU A 108 22.79 4.59 12.41
C GLU A 108 21.37 5.01 12.78
N HIS A 109 20.70 5.79 11.91
CA HIS A 109 19.38 6.32 12.17
C HIS A 109 18.53 6.36 10.88
N PRO A 110 17.26 5.88 10.88
CA PRO A 110 16.42 5.85 9.68
C PRO A 110 16.13 7.23 9.11
N PHE A 111 16.07 8.27 9.93
CA PHE A 111 15.92 9.64 9.48
C PHE A 111 17.15 10.11 8.66
N LEU A 112 18.37 9.74 9.06
CA LEU A 112 19.59 10.07 8.32
C LEU A 112 19.62 9.33 6.98
N HIS A 113 19.24 8.06 6.97
CA HIS A 113 19.11 7.30 5.73
C HIS A 113 18.10 7.97 4.77
N PHE A 114 16.92 8.36 5.26
CA PHE A 114 15.95 9.07 4.43
C PHE A 114 16.50 10.39 3.92
N TYR A 115 17.11 11.17 4.80
CA TYR A 115 17.59 12.51 4.50
C TYR A 115 18.68 12.53 3.41
N PHE A 116 19.64 11.61 3.48
CA PHE A 116 20.81 11.60 2.58
C PHE A 116 20.63 10.70 1.35
N GLU A 117 19.86 9.64 1.46
CA GLU A 117 19.68 8.66 0.38
C GLU A 117 18.22 8.48 -0.03
N GLY A 118 17.33 8.25 0.94
CA GLY A 118 15.95 7.86 0.68
C GLY A 118 15.17 8.87 -0.15
N LEU A 119 15.35 10.17 0.10
CA LEU A 119 14.70 11.21 -0.68
C LEU A 119 15.07 11.15 -2.17
N THR A 120 16.35 10.99 -2.48
CA THR A 120 16.82 10.89 -3.88
C THR A 120 16.41 9.59 -4.55
N GLN A 121 16.23 8.53 -3.77
CA GLN A 121 15.72 7.24 -4.21
C GLN A 121 14.18 7.24 -4.33
N GLY A 122 13.51 8.34 -3.93
CA GLY A 122 12.06 8.47 -3.95
C GLY A 122 11.35 7.60 -2.92
N ARG A 123 12.01 7.30 -1.79
CA ARG A 123 11.40 6.56 -0.69
C ARG A 123 10.39 7.43 0.06
N TYR A 124 9.27 6.85 0.43
CA TYR A 124 8.19 7.57 1.11
C TYR A 124 8.54 7.78 2.59
N PRO A 125 8.57 9.00 3.10
CA PRO A 125 8.90 9.30 4.50
C PRO A 125 7.73 9.04 5.47
N ALA A 126 6.51 9.05 4.95
CA ALA A 126 5.27 8.79 5.68
C ALA A 126 4.20 8.28 4.72
N PRO A 127 3.17 7.56 5.20
CA PRO A 127 2.17 6.90 4.34
C PRO A 127 1.40 7.87 3.42
N GLY A 128 1.17 9.10 3.86
CA GLY A 128 0.44 10.10 3.09
C GLY A 128 1.31 10.99 2.20
N ILE A 129 2.64 10.81 2.16
CA ILE A 129 3.53 11.66 1.35
C ILE A 129 3.98 10.94 0.09
N ASP A 130 3.52 11.42 -1.06
CA ASP A 130 4.05 11.03 -2.37
C ASP A 130 5.23 11.95 -2.74
N ILE A 131 6.44 11.50 -2.43
CA ILE A 131 7.68 12.22 -2.75
C ILE A 131 7.80 12.51 -4.25
N TRP A 132 7.34 11.61 -5.12
CA TRP A 132 7.39 11.77 -6.57
C TRP A 132 6.55 12.96 -7.06
N LYS A 133 5.49 13.31 -6.34
CA LYS A 133 4.69 14.52 -6.64
C LYS A 133 5.54 15.78 -6.49
N PHE A 134 6.42 15.82 -5.49
CA PHE A 134 7.28 16.97 -5.21
C PHE A 134 8.57 16.96 -6.02
N LEU A 135 9.07 15.79 -6.39
CA LEU A 135 10.28 15.64 -7.20
C LEU A 135 10.03 15.63 -8.70
N ARG A 136 8.76 15.70 -9.14
CA ARG A 136 8.39 15.64 -10.57
C ARG A 136 9.13 16.70 -11.40
N ASP A 137 9.21 17.91 -10.90
CA ASP A 137 9.83 19.05 -11.58
C ASP A 137 11.29 19.28 -11.16
N PHE A 138 11.78 18.46 -10.25
CA PHE A 138 13.16 18.53 -9.80
C PHE A 138 14.10 17.89 -10.83
N ARG A 139 15.14 18.64 -11.21
CA ARG A 139 16.20 18.13 -12.06
C ARG A 139 17.48 17.98 -11.23
N PRO A 140 18.19 16.84 -11.30
CA PRO A 140 19.44 16.65 -10.54
C PRO A 140 20.49 17.76 -10.79
N SER A 141 20.48 18.38 -11.98
CA SER A 141 21.34 19.51 -12.31
C SER A 141 20.97 20.81 -11.61
N SER A 142 19.79 20.89 -10.97
CA SER A 142 19.29 22.12 -10.33
C SER A 142 19.63 22.23 -8.82
N GLY A 143 20.36 21.27 -8.27
CA GLY A 143 20.86 21.33 -6.88
C GLY A 143 20.35 20.19 -5.98
N ASP A 144 20.31 20.47 -4.68
CA ASP A 144 19.92 19.56 -3.62
C ASP A 144 18.38 19.39 -3.58
N PRO A 145 17.82 18.16 -3.70
CA PRO A 145 16.38 17.91 -3.64
C PRO A 145 15.77 18.32 -2.31
N MET A 146 16.48 18.23 -1.20
CA MET A 146 16.00 18.63 0.12
C MET A 146 15.79 20.15 0.19
N ARG A 147 16.71 20.92 -0.37
CA ARG A 147 16.58 22.38 -0.47
C ARG A 147 15.45 22.79 -1.39
N HIS A 148 15.34 22.13 -2.54
CA HIS A 148 14.22 22.35 -3.47
C HIS A 148 12.88 22.15 -2.75
N LEU A 149 12.73 21.04 -2.05
CA LEU A 149 11.54 20.73 -1.28
C LEU A 149 11.27 21.79 -0.19
N TYR A 150 12.29 22.15 0.60
CA TYR A 150 12.16 23.15 1.66
C TYR A 150 11.66 24.51 1.13
N SER A 151 12.18 24.94 0.00
CA SER A 151 11.77 26.20 -0.63
C SER A 151 10.30 26.19 -1.10
N GLN A 152 9.78 25.03 -1.49
CA GLN A 152 8.38 24.90 -1.90
C GLN A 152 7.41 24.91 -0.72
N VAL A 153 7.79 24.25 0.39
CA VAL A 153 6.89 24.04 1.54
C VAL A 153 7.02 25.08 2.65
N THR A 154 8.00 25.99 2.55
CA THR A 154 8.21 27.01 3.57
C THR A 154 8.17 28.40 2.94
N ARG A 155 7.15 29.16 3.25
CA ARG A 155 7.00 30.54 2.79
C ARG A 155 6.84 31.48 3.97
N ARG A 156 7.65 32.55 4.03
CA ARG A 156 7.61 33.62 5.05
C ARG A 156 7.57 33.08 6.49
N GLY A 157 8.42 32.10 6.80
CA GLY A 157 8.51 31.50 8.12
C GLY A 157 7.35 30.58 8.51
N ARG A 158 6.44 30.28 7.58
CA ARG A 158 5.34 29.35 7.79
C ARG A 158 5.53 28.13 6.90
N PHE A 159 5.40 26.97 7.51
CA PHE A 159 5.35 25.71 6.81
C PHE A 159 3.99 25.56 6.12
N ASP A 160 3.98 25.21 4.84
CA ASP A 160 2.73 25.05 4.10
C ASP A 160 2.03 23.73 4.55
N PRO A 161 0.86 23.82 5.19
CA PRO A 161 0.15 22.61 5.63
C PRO A 161 -0.33 21.74 4.48
N SER A 162 -0.34 22.22 3.25
CA SER A 162 -0.70 21.38 2.08
C SER A 162 0.39 20.39 1.70
N PHE A 163 1.61 20.56 2.19
CA PHE A 163 2.66 19.56 2.13
C PHE A 163 2.41 18.40 3.10
N SER A 164 1.88 18.71 4.27
CA SER A 164 1.43 17.71 5.21
C SER A 164 0.01 17.29 4.86
N LEU A 165 -0.28 16.66 3.68
CA LEU A 165 -0.80 15.42 3.89
C LEU A 165 -2.21 15.09 4.10
N TYR A 166 -2.48 14.35 3.40
CA TYR A 166 -3.34 13.20 3.31
C TYR A 166 -3.42 12.44 4.65
N SER A 167 -4.27 12.94 5.53
CA SER A 167 -4.58 12.25 6.79
C SER A 167 -5.38 10.98 6.51
N THR A 168 -5.48 10.09 7.50
CA THR A 168 -6.38 8.92 7.41
C THR A 168 -7.83 9.33 7.12
N GLU A 169 -8.25 10.51 7.60
CA GLU A 169 -9.58 11.06 7.29
C GLU A 169 -9.70 11.49 5.83
N ASP A 170 -8.66 12.08 5.25
CA ASP A 170 -8.62 12.41 3.82
C ASP A 170 -8.66 11.15 2.96
N LEU A 171 -7.94 10.10 3.37
CA LEU A 171 -7.99 8.79 2.74
C LEU A 171 -9.42 8.22 2.75
N ARG A 172 -10.08 8.23 3.90
CA ARG A 172 -11.47 7.74 4.02
C ARG A 172 -12.42 8.56 3.14
N ARG A 173 -12.29 9.89 3.13
CA ARG A 173 -13.10 10.75 2.25
C ARG A 173 -12.89 10.43 0.76
N ALA A 174 -11.65 10.20 0.33
CA ALA A 174 -11.36 9.83 -1.05
C ALA A 174 -11.92 8.44 -1.41
N GLN A 175 -11.78 7.47 -0.49
CA GLN A 175 -12.37 6.14 -0.64
C GLN A 175 -13.90 6.21 -0.76
N ASP A 176 -14.57 6.95 0.11
CA ASP A 176 -16.02 7.08 0.11
C ASP A 176 -16.52 7.81 -1.14
N ALA A 177 -15.85 8.89 -1.55
CA ALA A 177 -16.17 9.58 -2.78
C ALA A 177 -16.08 8.66 -4.00
N PHE A 178 -15.02 7.83 -4.06
CA PHE A 178 -14.86 6.87 -5.13
C PHE A 178 -15.94 5.78 -5.11
N LYS A 179 -16.20 5.14 -3.95
CA LYS A 179 -17.21 4.08 -3.80
C LYS A 179 -18.60 4.55 -4.18
N ASN A 180 -18.99 5.75 -3.75
CA ASN A 180 -20.28 6.36 -4.07
C ASN A 180 -20.44 6.65 -5.57
N GLY A 181 -19.34 6.79 -6.31
CA GLY A 181 -19.32 7.00 -7.75
C GLY A 181 -19.28 5.73 -8.60
N ILE A 182 -19.23 4.53 -7.98
CA ILE A 182 -19.21 3.27 -8.73
C ILE A 182 -20.62 2.98 -9.29
N ASP A 183 -20.71 2.96 -10.63
CA ASP A 183 -21.90 2.56 -11.38
C ASP A 183 -21.72 1.11 -11.88
N LEU A 184 -22.37 0.18 -11.21
CA LEU A 184 -22.38 -1.24 -11.57
C LEU A 184 -23.47 -1.49 -12.63
N LYS A 185 -23.07 -2.02 -13.78
CA LYS A 185 -23.98 -2.44 -14.85
C LYS A 185 -23.89 -3.92 -15.10
N VAL A 186 -25.00 -4.60 -15.09
CA VAL A 186 -25.12 -6.02 -15.48
C VAL A 186 -25.54 -6.06 -16.96
N HIS A 187 -24.69 -6.61 -17.81
CA HIS A 187 -24.93 -6.74 -19.25
C HIS A 187 -25.46 -8.12 -19.62
N ARG A 188 -25.06 -9.15 -18.89
CA ARG A 188 -25.54 -10.53 -19.02
C ARG A 188 -25.58 -11.20 -17.66
N GLU A 189 -26.61 -11.95 -17.45
CA GLU A 189 -26.76 -12.86 -16.33
C GLU A 189 -27.43 -14.14 -16.82
N SER A 190 -26.78 -15.27 -16.63
CA SER A 190 -27.37 -16.57 -16.92
C SER A 190 -28.26 -17.05 -15.77
N ALA A 191 -29.28 -17.84 -16.09
CA ALA A 191 -30.07 -18.54 -15.09
C ALA A 191 -29.13 -19.45 -14.26
N TRP A 192 -29.55 -19.73 -13.03
CA TRP A 192 -28.80 -20.62 -12.14
C TRP A 192 -28.68 -22.02 -12.77
N GLY A 193 -27.40 -22.41 -13.04
CA GLY A 193 -27.05 -23.71 -13.58
C GLY A 193 -26.58 -24.69 -12.49
N PRO A 194 -26.20 -25.91 -12.86
CA PRO A 194 -25.73 -26.94 -11.93
C PRO A 194 -24.30 -26.71 -11.41
N ARG A 195 -23.56 -25.72 -11.95
CA ARG A 195 -22.19 -25.48 -11.57
C ARG A 195 -22.10 -24.81 -10.22
N ARG A 196 -21.20 -25.33 -9.38
CA ARG A 196 -21.08 -24.96 -7.97
C ARG A 196 -20.03 -23.84 -7.74
N PHE A 197 -19.16 -23.60 -8.68
CA PHE A 197 -18.03 -22.71 -8.55
C PHE A 197 -18.09 -21.57 -9.56
N LEU A 198 -17.49 -20.44 -9.20
CA LEU A 198 -17.37 -19.27 -10.06
C LEU A 198 -15.90 -18.83 -10.18
N VAL A 199 -15.50 -18.51 -11.39
CA VAL A 199 -14.28 -17.75 -11.65
C VAL A 199 -14.68 -16.32 -12.02
N PHE A 200 -14.40 -15.38 -11.13
CA PHE A 200 -14.51 -13.95 -11.38
C PHE A 200 -13.20 -13.45 -11.97
N VAL A 201 -13.25 -12.71 -13.07
CA VAL A 201 -12.06 -12.09 -13.68
C VAL A 201 -12.24 -10.57 -13.72
N GLN A 202 -11.28 -9.84 -13.14
CA GLN A 202 -11.18 -8.39 -13.27
C GLN A 202 -10.56 -8.08 -14.63
N ALA A 203 -11.38 -7.86 -15.65
CA ALA A 203 -10.97 -7.83 -17.05
C ALA A 203 -10.92 -6.42 -17.64
N SER A 204 -9.94 -6.15 -18.50
CA SER A 204 -10.01 -5.05 -19.45
C SER A 204 -10.82 -5.45 -20.68
N ARG A 205 -11.28 -4.48 -21.47
CA ARG A 205 -11.97 -4.76 -22.75
C ARG A 205 -11.09 -5.46 -23.77
N ALA A 206 -9.76 -5.43 -23.58
CA ALA A 206 -8.79 -6.15 -24.39
C ALA A 206 -8.46 -7.56 -23.85
N PHE A 207 -9.15 -7.99 -22.79
CA PHE A 207 -8.96 -9.33 -22.21
C PHE A 207 -9.25 -10.41 -23.25
N ALA A 208 -8.38 -11.40 -23.32
CA ALA A 208 -8.55 -12.59 -24.15
C ALA A 208 -7.86 -13.79 -23.47
N ARG A 209 -8.58 -14.90 -23.31
CA ARG A 209 -8.05 -16.14 -22.74
C ARG A 209 -8.72 -17.35 -23.35
N ASP A 210 -7.93 -18.35 -23.69
CA ASP A 210 -8.40 -19.57 -24.36
C ASP A 210 -9.26 -20.45 -23.45
N PHE A 211 -9.02 -20.40 -22.12
CA PHE A 211 -9.77 -21.21 -21.16
C PHE A 211 -11.28 -20.90 -21.16
N LEU A 212 -11.71 -19.78 -21.72
CA LEU A 212 -13.14 -19.41 -21.82
C LEU A 212 -13.93 -20.35 -22.73
N SER A 213 -13.27 -21.01 -23.70
CA SER A 213 -13.88 -21.89 -24.68
C SER A 213 -13.72 -23.39 -24.34
N GLU A 214 -12.97 -23.73 -23.30
CA GLU A 214 -12.75 -25.11 -22.89
C GLU A 214 -13.92 -25.69 -22.09
N GLU A 215 -14.05 -27.03 -22.08
CA GLU A 215 -14.97 -27.71 -21.17
C GLU A 215 -14.57 -27.47 -19.73
N ARG A 216 -15.55 -27.09 -18.88
CA ARG A 216 -15.32 -26.69 -17.49
C ARG A 216 -16.52 -27.00 -16.59
N ASP A 217 -16.26 -27.12 -15.30
CA ASP A 217 -17.23 -27.37 -14.24
C ASP A 217 -17.57 -26.12 -13.37
N PHE A 218 -17.08 -24.94 -13.78
CA PHE A 218 -17.32 -23.65 -13.15
C PHE A 218 -17.94 -22.64 -14.11
N ASP A 219 -18.66 -21.66 -13.56
CA ASP A 219 -19.17 -20.51 -14.30
C ASP A 219 -18.12 -19.39 -14.34
N ILE A 220 -18.26 -18.46 -15.27
CA ILE A 220 -17.37 -17.31 -15.44
C ILE A 220 -18.17 -16.01 -15.32
N LEU A 221 -17.65 -15.07 -14.51
CA LEU A 221 -18.09 -13.69 -14.45
C LEU A 221 -16.92 -12.79 -14.90
N LEU A 222 -17.11 -12.06 -15.99
CA LEU A 222 -16.17 -11.02 -16.42
C LEU A 222 -16.65 -9.66 -15.90
N ASN A 223 -15.80 -8.99 -15.12
CA ASN A 223 -16.01 -7.62 -14.69
C ASN A 223 -15.10 -6.68 -15.45
N PHE A 224 -15.65 -5.87 -16.34
CA PHE A 224 -14.91 -4.91 -17.16
C PHE A 224 -14.71 -3.60 -16.40
N TYR A 225 -13.44 -3.25 -16.11
CA TYR A 225 -13.11 -2.05 -15.32
C TYR A 225 -12.92 -0.78 -16.19
N ASP A 226 -12.78 -0.91 -17.51
CA ASP A 226 -12.49 0.16 -18.44
C ASP A 226 -13.66 0.49 -19.40
N GLY A 227 -14.86 -0.01 -19.09
CA GLY A 227 -16.10 0.27 -19.82
C GLY A 227 -16.92 -0.98 -20.12
N PRO A 228 -18.06 -0.84 -20.82
CA PRO A 228 -18.90 -1.99 -21.15
C PRO A 228 -18.21 -2.97 -22.11
N PRO A 229 -18.60 -4.25 -22.11
CA PRO A 229 -18.07 -5.23 -23.06
C PRO A 229 -18.26 -4.77 -24.51
N VAL A 230 -17.23 -4.93 -25.33
CA VAL A 230 -17.25 -4.52 -26.75
C VAL A 230 -17.53 -5.67 -27.71
N ALA A 231 -17.57 -6.91 -27.20
CA ALA A 231 -17.82 -8.12 -27.95
C ALA A 231 -18.85 -9.00 -27.24
N ASP A 232 -19.48 -9.89 -27.99
CA ASP A 232 -20.21 -10.99 -27.40
C ASP A 232 -19.19 -12.02 -26.88
N TRP A 233 -19.43 -12.53 -25.65
CA TRP A 233 -18.56 -13.48 -24.97
C TRP A 233 -19.27 -14.85 -24.89
N PRO A 234 -19.26 -15.64 -25.97
CA PRO A 234 -19.91 -16.95 -25.97
C PRO A 234 -19.31 -17.83 -24.89
N GLY A 235 -20.15 -18.54 -24.16
CA GLY A 235 -19.73 -19.41 -23.08
C GLY A 235 -19.40 -18.71 -21.75
N VAL A 236 -19.53 -17.40 -21.63
CA VAL A 236 -19.42 -16.67 -20.36
C VAL A 236 -20.80 -16.44 -19.79
N GLU A 237 -21.03 -16.80 -18.54
CA GLU A 237 -22.35 -16.77 -17.90
C GLU A 237 -22.74 -15.35 -17.48
N HIS A 238 -21.79 -14.58 -16.91
CA HIS A 238 -22.08 -13.25 -16.39
C HIS A 238 -21.13 -12.20 -16.95
N LEU A 239 -21.70 -11.09 -17.42
CA LEU A 239 -20.95 -9.92 -17.88
C LEU A 239 -21.41 -8.71 -17.10
N VAL A 240 -20.47 -8.07 -16.41
CA VAL A 240 -20.71 -6.83 -15.69
C VAL A 240 -19.67 -5.79 -16.04
N SER A 241 -19.97 -4.52 -15.84
CA SER A 241 -18.95 -3.46 -15.91
C SER A 241 -19.12 -2.49 -14.75
N GLN A 242 -17.98 -2.10 -14.18
CA GLN A 242 -17.90 -1.06 -13.17
C GLN A 242 -16.45 -0.55 -13.10
N ARG A 243 -16.29 0.76 -13.05
CA ARG A 243 -14.97 1.37 -12.91
C ARG A 243 -14.40 1.07 -11.54
N GLY A 244 -13.15 0.60 -11.49
CA GLY A 244 -12.46 0.38 -10.21
C GLY A 244 -11.40 -0.69 -10.28
N THR A 245 -10.93 -1.04 -9.10
CA THR A 245 -10.03 -2.16 -8.86
C THR A 245 -10.82 -3.42 -8.57
N LYS A 246 -10.18 -4.57 -8.53
CA LYS A 246 -10.81 -5.84 -8.17
C LYS A 246 -11.45 -5.79 -6.78
N SER A 247 -10.73 -5.23 -5.78
CA SER A 247 -11.24 -5.12 -4.42
C SER A 247 -12.53 -4.30 -4.35
N SER A 248 -12.54 -3.10 -4.95
CA SER A 248 -13.73 -2.25 -5.00
C SER A 248 -14.89 -2.89 -5.81
N ALA A 249 -14.57 -3.67 -6.84
CA ALA A 249 -15.56 -4.36 -7.65
C ALA A 249 -16.24 -5.50 -6.87
N ILE A 250 -15.47 -6.31 -6.16
CA ILE A 250 -16.02 -7.37 -5.31
C ILE A 250 -16.90 -6.78 -4.22
N ALA A 251 -16.42 -5.73 -3.53
CA ALA A 251 -17.20 -5.04 -2.50
C ALA A 251 -18.54 -4.52 -3.05
N LYS A 252 -18.54 -3.90 -4.23
CA LYS A 252 -19.74 -3.36 -4.87
C LYS A 252 -20.70 -4.46 -5.31
N LEU A 253 -20.21 -5.60 -5.79
CA LEU A 253 -21.05 -6.76 -6.11
C LEU A 253 -21.68 -7.35 -4.86
N LEU A 254 -20.93 -7.52 -3.77
CA LEU A 254 -21.47 -8.02 -2.51
C LEU A 254 -22.54 -7.09 -1.91
N GLU A 255 -22.40 -5.78 -2.12
CA GLU A 255 -23.39 -4.78 -1.69
C GLU A 255 -24.65 -4.79 -2.55
N ALA A 256 -24.48 -4.68 -3.88
CA ALA A 256 -25.58 -4.38 -4.81
C ALA A 256 -26.19 -5.63 -5.47
N ARG A 257 -25.41 -6.68 -5.68
CA ARG A 257 -25.79 -7.92 -6.35
C ARG A 257 -25.10 -9.13 -5.69
N PRO A 258 -25.32 -9.35 -4.38
CA PRO A 258 -24.70 -10.47 -3.66
C PRO A 258 -25.06 -11.83 -4.28
N ASP A 259 -26.22 -11.94 -4.90
CA ASP A 259 -26.70 -13.13 -5.60
C ASP A 259 -25.76 -13.61 -6.70
N LEU A 260 -25.04 -12.71 -7.38
CA LEU A 260 -24.07 -13.08 -8.44
C LEU A 260 -22.83 -13.82 -7.88
N LEU A 261 -22.53 -13.66 -6.60
CA LEU A 261 -21.38 -14.31 -5.95
C LEU A 261 -21.83 -15.39 -4.96
N LEU A 262 -22.84 -15.11 -4.12
CA LEU A 262 -23.23 -15.99 -3.02
C LEU A 262 -24.09 -17.18 -3.44
N ARG A 263 -24.45 -17.30 -4.72
CA ARG A 263 -25.10 -18.51 -5.25
C ARG A 263 -24.12 -19.67 -5.42
N TYR A 264 -22.81 -19.40 -5.46
CA TYR A 264 -21.76 -20.38 -5.65
C TYR A 264 -21.19 -20.86 -4.32
N ASP A 265 -20.70 -22.10 -4.27
CA ASP A 265 -20.07 -22.66 -3.07
C ASP A 265 -18.71 -22.03 -2.80
N ALA A 266 -17.98 -21.69 -3.88
CA ALA A 266 -16.76 -20.90 -3.80
C ALA A 266 -16.57 -20.05 -5.06
N VAL A 267 -15.87 -18.90 -4.89
CA VAL A 267 -15.50 -17.97 -5.96
C VAL A 267 -14.01 -17.75 -5.94
N LEU A 268 -13.35 -17.91 -7.10
CA LEU A 268 -11.97 -17.53 -7.34
C LEU A 268 -11.94 -16.16 -8.04
N PHE A 269 -11.24 -15.19 -7.48
CA PHE A 269 -11.12 -13.84 -8.01
C PHE A 269 -9.76 -13.63 -8.68
N LEU A 270 -9.73 -13.57 -10.01
CA LEU A 270 -8.51 -13.43 -10.81
C LEU A 270 -8.28 -12.01 -11.33
N ASP A 271 -7.03 -11.61 -11.41
CA ASP A 271 -6.59 -10.51 -12.28
C ASP A 271 -6.43 -10.99 -13.73
N ASP A 272 -6.52 -10.08 -14.70
CA ASP A 272 -6.49 -10.42 -16.14
C ASP A 272 -5.12 -10.86 -16.65
N ASP A 273 -4.09 -10.79 -15.83
CA ASP A 273 -2.70 -11.21 -16.11
C ASP A 273 -2.24 -12.44 -15.30
N VAL A 274 -3.17 -13.10 -14.60
CA VAL A 274 -2.92 -14.42 -14.00
C VAL A 274 -3.33 -15.51 -14.98
N VAL A 275 -2.40 -16.40 -15.32
CA VAL A 275 -2.60 -17.46 -16.31
C VAL A 275 -2.83 -18.79 -15.63
N LEU A 276 -3.97 -19.40 -15.93
CA LEU A 276 -4.37 -20.76 -15.55
C LEU A 276 -5.20 -21.36 -16.68
N SER A 277 -5.09 -22.67 -16.90
CA SER A 277 -5.97 -23.38 -17.84
C SER A 277 -7.27 -23.83 -17.16
N SER A 278 -8.29 -24.13 -17.96
CA SER A 278 -9.58 -24.64 -17.45
C SER A 278 -9.41 -25.92 -16.61
N PRO A 279 -8.66 -26.93 -17.02
CA PRO A 279 -8.40 -28.10 -16.17
C PRO A 279 -7.67 -27.75 -14.86
N ALA A 280 -6.77 -26.77 -14.87
CA ALA A 280 -6.10 -26.32 -13.65
C ALA A 280 -7.08 -25.64 -12.69
N LEU A 281 -8.01 -24.84 -13.21
CA LEU A 281 -9.08 -24.21 -12.41
C LEU A 281 -10.02 -25.23 -11.80
N SER A 282 -10.47 -26.24 -12.56
CA SER A 282 -11.28 -27.37 -12.04
C SER A 282 -10.52 -28.14 -10.96
N ARG A 283 -9.24 -28.43 -11.20
CA ARG A 283 -8.39 -29.09 -10.21
C ARG A 283 -8.22 -28.24 -8.95
N PHE A 284 -8.11 -26.92 -9.08
CA PHE A 284 -8.01 -26.01 -7.97
C PHE A 284 -9.23 -26.09 -7.04
N PHE A 285 -10.44 -26.00 -7.59
CA PHE A 285 -11.67 -26.10 -6.79
C PHE A 285 -11.82 -27.47 -6.12
N PHE A 286 -11.48 -28.54 -6.83
CA PHE A 286 -11.47 -29.89 -6.27
C PHE A 286 -10.54 -29.98 -5.06
N GLU A 287 -9.29 -29.48 -5.16
CA GLU A 287 -8.33 -29.53 -4.06
C GLU A 287 -8.74 -28.61 -2.89
N MET A 288 -9.32 -27.44 -3.18
CA MET A 288 -9.85 -26.53 -2.16
C MET A 288 -10.94 -27.22 -1.32
N GLU A 289 -11.92 -27.86 -2.00
CA GLU A 289 -13.00 -28.57 -1.33
C GLU A 289 -12.48 -29.79 -0.55
N ARG A 290 -11.65 -30.63 -1.19
CA ARG A 290 -11.07 -31.82 -0.59
C ARG A 290 -10.27 -31.51 0.68
N SER A 291 -9.60 -30.37 0.72
CA SER A 291 -8.76 -29.93 1.84
C SER A 291 -9.53 -29.11 2.89
N GLY A 292 -10.82 -28.86 2.66
CA GLY A 292 -11.68 -28.11 3.58
C GLY A 292 -11.18 -26.67 3.81
N LEU A 293 -10.68 -26.03 2.74
CA LEU A 293 -10.20 -24.65 2.82
C LEU A 293 -11.35 -23.65 2.66
N ASP A 294 -11.40 -22.67 3.53
CA ASP A 294 -12.34 -21.54 3.47
C ASP A 294 -11.81 -20.41 2.59
N LEU A 295 -10.50 -20.28 2.54
CA LEU A 295 -9.76 -19.31 1.75
C LEU A 295 -8.58 -20.01 1.08
N ALA A 296 -8.37 -19.84 -0.23
CA ALA A 296 -7.32 -20.54 -0.96
C ALA A 296 -6.73 -19.72 -2.10
N GLN A 297 -5.55 -20.10 -2.54
CA GLN A 297 -4.98 -19.66 -3.81
C GLN A 297 -4.15 -20.77 -4.45
N PRO A 298 -3.95 -20.75 -5.80
CA PRO A 298 -2.90 -21.53 -6.44
C PRO A 298 -1.52 -21.09 -5.99
N SER A 299 -0.51 -21.96 -6.08
CA SER A 299 0.88 -21.51 -5.99
C SER A 299 1.30 -20.76 -7.25
N LEU A 300 2.41 -20.03 -7.18
CA LEU A 300 2.99 -19.30 -8.31
C LEU A 300 4.26 -19.97 -8.82
N THR A 301 4.59 -19.78 -10.09
CA THR A 301 5.91 -20.12 -10.60
C THR A 301 7.00 -19.31 -9.91
N ALA A 302 8.23 -19.81 -9.90
CA ALA A 302 9.36 -19.13 -9.24
C ALA A 302 9.65 -17.74 -9.81
N ASP A 303 9.42 -17.56 -11.10
CA ASP A 303 9.66 -16.32 -11.87
C ASP A 303 8.47 -15.37 -11.90
N SER A 304 7.29 -15.78 -11.41
CA SER A 304 6.12 -14.90 -11.30
C SER A 304 6.42 -13.64 -10.47
N SER A 305 5.82 -12.53 -10.88
CA SER A 305 5.91 -11.27 -10.15
C SER A 305 5.05 -11.32 -8.88
N CYS A 306 5.67 -11.57 -7.75
CA CYS A 306 5.05 -11.58 -6.42
C CYS A 306 6.10 -11.30 -5.36
N VAL A 307 5.75 -10.44 -4.39
CA VAL A 307 6.65 -10.05 -3.31
C VAL A 307 6.79 -11.09 -2.19
N TRP A 308 5.93 -12.12 -2.18
CA TRP A 308 5.87 -13.13 -1.14
C TRP A 308 6.47 -14.47 -1.59
N PRO A 309 7.75 -14.79 -1.25
CA PRO A 309 8.40 -16.03 -1.69
C PRO A 309 7.66 -17.30 -1.23
N VAL A 310 6.97 -17.25 -0.08
CA VAL A 310 6.21 -18.39 0.47
C VAL A 310 5.06 -18.85 -0.42
N LEU A 311 4.61 -18.01 -1.36
CA LEU A 311 3.53 -18.35 -2.30
C LEU A 311 4.05 -18.99 -3.60
N LYS A 312 5.37 -19.05 -3.79
CA LYS A 312 6.00 -19.52 -5.02
C LYS A 312 6.53 -20.95 -4.90
N GLN A 313 6.63 -21.62 -6.04
CA GLN A 313 7.38 -22.87 -6.15
C GLN A 313 8.91 -22.57 -6.10
N PRO A 314 9.74 -23.44 -5.51
CA PRO A 314 9.38 -24.72 -4.89
C PRO A 314 8.98 -24.62 -3.40
N ALA A 315 8.87 -23.42 -2.80
CA ALA A 315 8.61 -23.26 -1.36
C ALA A 315 7.28 -23.92 -0.92
N VAL A 316 6.24 -23.81 -1.77
CA VAL A 316 4.93 -24.45 -1.50
C VAL A 316 5.02 -25.98 -1.56
N GLY A 317 5.74 -26.56 -2.53
CA GLY A 317 5.77 -28.00 -2.80
C GLY A 317 4.48 -28.52 -3.45
N PRO A 318 4.32 -29.84 -3.58
CA PRO A 318 3.23 -30.45 -4.37
C PRO A 318 1.93 -30.66 -3.58
N GLY A 319 1.86 -30.23 -2.33
CA GLY A 319 0.68 -30.41 -1.48
C GLY A 319 -0.13 -29.14 -1.27
N VAL A 320 -0.94 -29.16 -0.22
CA VAL A 320 -1.59 -27.96 0.32
C VAL A 320 -0.78 -27.51 1.53
N ARG A 321 -0.43 -26.22 1.56
CA ARG A 321 0.24 -25.60 2.72
C ARG A 321 -0.73 -24.62 3.36
N LEU A 322 -1.01 -24.82 4.64
CA LEU A 322 -1.79 -23.86 5.40
C LEU A 322 -1.01 -22.54 5.57
N ILE A 323 -1.70 -21.43 5.50
CA ILE A 323 -1.11 -20.09 5.55
C ILE A 323 -2.05 -19.11 6.27
N ASN A 324 -1.51 -18.03 6.79
CA ASN A 324 -2.30 -17.00 7.47
C ASN A 324 -3.17 -16.14 6.54
N ALA A 325 -2.77 -15.97 5.28
CA ALA A 325 -3.49 -15.16 4.30
C ALA A 325 -3.20 -15.63 2.87
N VAL A 326 -4.01 -15.22 1.91
CA VAL A 326 -3.81 -15.45 0.46
C VAL A 326 -3.77 -14.11 -0.25
N GLU A 327 -2.93 -14.01 -1.28
CA GLU A 327 -2.63 -12.76 -1.94
C GLU A 327 -3.80 -12.28 -2.82
N ILE A 328 -4.03 -10.96 -2.83
CA ILE A 328 -5.21 -10.35 -3.47
C ILE A 328 -5.30 -10.59 -4.98
N MET A 329 -4.22 -10.96 -5.68
CA MET A 329 -4.27 -11.16 -7.12
C MET A 329 -5.15 -12.34 -7.56
N MET A 330 -5.26 -13.38 -6.70
CA MET A 330 -6.03 -14.60 -7.03
C MET A 330 -6.61 -15.33 -5.80
N PRO A 331 -7.29 -14.64 -4.87
CA PRO A 331 -7.92 -15.30 -3.73
C PRO A 331 -9.16 -16.07 -4.17
N ALA A 332 -9.34 -17.28 -3.64
CA ALA A 332 -10.61 -17.99 -3.68
C ALA A 332 -11.23 -18.02 -2.29
N ALA A 333 -12.52 -17.76 -2.21
CA ALA A 333 -13.26 -17.74 -0.95
C ALA A 333 -14.54 -18.57 -1.06
N THR A 334 -14.85 -19.36 -0.03
CA THR A 334 -16.14 -20.05 0.07
C THR A 334 -17.27 -19.05 0.26
N ARG A 335 -18.51 -19.49 0.00
CA ARG A 335 -19.70 -18.69 0.31
C ARG A 335 -19.70 -18.23 1.76
N PHE A 336 -19.42 -19.14 2.69
CA PHE A 336 -19.33 -18.82 4.12
C PHE A 336 -18.34 -17.68 4.39
N THR A 337 -17.15 -17.74 3.78
CA THR A 337 -16.15 -16.68 3.88
C THR A 337 -16.65 -15.35 3.32
N LEU A 338 -17.28 -15.36 2.14
CA LEU A 338 -17.81 -14.14 1.53
C LEU A 338 -18.93 -13.51 2.36
N GLU A 339 -19.82 -14.32 2.96
CA GLU A 339 -20.90 -13.84 3.84
C GLU A 339 -20.37 -13.23 5.13
N ARG A 340 -19.28 -13.77 5.71
CA ARG A 340 -18.77 -13.38 7.02
C ARG A 340 -17.63 -12.35 6.95
N ALA A 341 -16.73 -12.51 5.99
CA ALA A 341 -15.52 -11.70 5.84
C ALA A 341 -15.46 -10.88 4.53
N GLY A 342 -16.46 -11.00 3.64
CA GLY A 342 -16.48 -10.27 2.36
C GLY A 342 -16.48 -8.74 2.50
N TRP A 343 -16.89 -8.21 3.65
CA TRP A 343 -16.81 -6.78 3.97
C TRP A 343 -15.38 -6.23 3.89
N THR A 344 -14.36 -7.08 4.08
CA THR A 344 -12.94 -6.71 4.03
C THR A 344 -12.52 -6.12 2.68
N PHE A 345 -13.12 -6.60 1.57
CA PHE A 345 -12.88 -6.04 0.24
C PHE A 345 -13.24 -4.55 0.12
N GLY A 346 -14.15 -4.07 0.96
CA GLY A 346 -14.49 -2.66 1.03
C GLY A 346 -13.51 -1.77 1.81
N ARG A 347 -12.47 -2.33 2.45
CA ARG A 347 -11.56 -1.56 3.32
C ARG A 347 -10.47 -0.80 2.58
N ALA A 348 -10.09 -1.26 1.39
CA ALA A 348 -9.14 -0.57 0.53
C ALA A 348 -9.61 -0.57 -0.93
N ILE A 349 -9.48 0.57 -1.59
CA ILE A 349 -9.75 0.66 -3.03
C ILE A 349 -8.66 -0.08 -3.81
N SER A 350 -7.41 0.07 -3.41
CA SER A 350 -6.27 -0.59 -4.07
C SER A 350 -6.25 -2.11 -3.89
N GLY A 351 -6.88 -2.64 -2.84
CA GLY A 351 -6.73 -4.02 -2.41
C GLY A 351 -5.56 -4.27 -1.46
N TYR A 352 -4.65 -3.30 -1.30
CA TYR A 352 -3.51 -3.43 -0.39
C TYR A 352 -3.96 -3.60 1.05
N GLY A 353 -3.50 -4.68 1.68
CA GLY A 353 -3.87 -5.08 3.04
C GLY A 353 -5.22 -5.78 3.16
N VAL A 354 -6.01 -5.84 2.09
CA VAL A 354 -7.27 -6.62 2.08
C VAL A 354 -6.99 -8.11 2.22
N ASP A 355 -5.95 -8.59 1.57
CA ASP A 355 -5.43 -9.96 1.67
C ASP A 355 -5.11 -10.36 3.11
N LEU A 356 -4.34 -9.54 3.80
CA LEU A 356 -3.98 -9.74 5.20
C LEU A 356 -5.19 -9.67 6.13
N LEU A 357 -6.08 -8.69 5.90
CA LEU A 357 -7.29 -8.53 6.70
C LEU A 357 -8.28 -9.67 6.48
N LEU A 358 -8.45 -10.12 5.24
CA LEU A 358 -9.29 -11.26 4.91
C LEU A 358 -8.74 -12.54 5.56
N GLY A 359 -7.43 -12.77 5.50
CA GLY A 359 -6.76 -13.87 6.18
C GLY A 359 -6.95 -13.81 7.69
N HIS A 360 -6.72 -12.65 8.31
CA HIS A 360 -6.96 -12.43 9.72
C HIS A 360 -8.40 -12.73 10.15
N GLU A 361 -9.39 -12.23 9.41
CA GLU A 361 -10.79 -12.50 9.71
C GLU A 361 -11.12 -14.00 9.58
N VAL A 362 -10.64 -14.67 8.53
CA VAL A 362 -10.94 -16.08 8.28
C VAL A 362 -10.21 -16.99 9.26
N VAL A 363 -8.90 -16.82 9.41
CA VAL A 363 -8.05 -17.75 10.18
C VAL A 363 -8.09 -17.45 11.67
N ASP A 364 -7.83 -16.19 12.04
CA ASP A 364 -7.63 -15.87 13.47
C ASP A 364 -8.97 -15.61 14.18
N ARG A 365 -9.97 -15.05 13.48
CA ARG A 365 -11.27 -14.71 14.13
C ARG A 365 -12.36 -15.73 13.92
N LEU A 366 -12.47 -16.31 12.74
CA LEU A 366 -13.52 -17.30 12.43
C LEU A 366 -13.07 -18.74 12.65
N GLY A 367 -11.76 -18.99 12.86
CA GLY A 367 -11.18 -20.32 13.02
C GLY A 367 -11.21 -21.16 11.74
N GLY A 368 -11.33 -20.51 10.58
CA GLY A 368 -11.31 -21.14 9.28
C GLY A 368 -9.89 -21.48 8.81
N LYS A 369 -9.79 -22.08 7.63
CA LYS A 369 -8.53 -22.53 7.05
C LYS A 369 -8.23 -21.76 5.77
N ALA A 370 -7.04 -21.15 5.72
CA ALA A 370 -6.46 -20.60 4.49
C ALA A 370 -5.32 -21.48 3.99
N GLY A 371 -5.18 -21.63 2.67
CA GLY A 371 -4.15 -22.50 2.11
C GLY A 371 -3.69 -22.13 0.71
N VAL A 372 -2.44 -22.50 0.41
CA VAL A 372 -1.84 -22.44 -0.94
C VAL A 372 -1.84 -23.86 -1.52
N ILE A 373 -2.45 -24.03 -2.69
CA ILE A 373 -2.60 -25.32 -3.37
C ILE A 373 -1.44 -25.49 -4.34
N GLY A 374 -0.44 -26.30 -3.93
CA GLY A 374 0.80 -26.48 -4.69
C GLY A 374 0.69 -27.37 -5.93
N THR A 375 -0.37 -28.20 -6.03
CA THR A 375 -0.64 -29.02 -7.24
C THR A 375 -1.16 -28.20 -8.41
N VAL A 376 -1.53 -26.93 -8.17
CA VAL A 376 -1.98 -25.98 -9.19
C VAL A 376 -1.04 -24.79 -9.16
N VAL A 377 -0.39 -24.53 -10.29
CA VAL A 377 0.64 -23.48 -10.42
C VAL A 377 0.16 -22.44 -11.41
N ALA A 378 0.03 -21.20 -10.95
CA ALA A 378 -0.32 -20.06 -11.78
C ALA A 378 0.93 -19.28 -12.23
N VAL A 379 0.80 -18.55 -13.32
CA VAL A 379 1.80 -17.57 -13.78
C VAL A 379 1.23 -16.17 -13.65
N HIS A 380 1.94 -15.27 -12.98
CA HIS A 380 1.63 -13.84 -12.99
C HIS A 380 2.60 -13.14 -13.92
N GLU A 381 2.10 -12.72 -15.09
CA GLU A 381 2.93 -12.29 -16.22
C GLU A 381 3.54 -10.91 -16.08
N LYS A 382 2.77 -9.95 -15.52
CA LYS A 382 3.20 -8.55 -15.52
C LYS A 382 4.04 -8.21 -14.29
N PRO A 383 5.17 -7.51 -14.48
CA PRO A 383 5.94 -6.99 -13.34
C PRO A 383 5.18 -5.88 -12.61
N ILE A 384 5.42 -5.79 -11.31
CA ILE A 384 4.90 -4.69 -10.49
C ILE A 384 5.73 -3.43 -10.78
N ASP A 385 5.09 -2.39 -11.34
CA ASP A 385 5.70 -1.07 -11.55
C ASP A 385 4.95 -0.02 -10.70
N ASP A 386 5.47 0.25 -9.51
CA ASP A 386 4.86 1.17 -8.55
C ASP A 386 5.02 2.65 -8.93
N ARG A 387 5.84 2.97 -9.92
CA ARG A 387 6.08 4.34 -10.41
C ARG A 387 5.20 4.71 -11.60
N ASN A 388 5.23 3.88 -12.65
CA ASN A 388 4.61 4.21 -13.93
C ASN A 388 3.44 3.29 -14.30
N GLY A 389 3.21 2.22 -13.54
CA GLY A 389 2.13 1.28 -13.79
C GLY A 389 0.76 1.95 -13.83
N LYS A 390 -0.10 1.51 -14.75
CA LYS A 390 -1.46 2.07 -14.95
C LYS A 390 -2.30 2.04 -13.67
N PHE A 391 -2.16 0.98 -12.88
CA PHE A 391 -2.82 0.84 -11.59
C PHE A 391 -2.43 1.97 -10.63
N TYR A 392 -1.13 2.23 -10.44
CA TYR A 392 -0.67 3.29 -9.55
C TYR A 392 -0.99 4.69 -10.07
N ALA A 393 -0.97 4.88 -11.39
CA ALA A 393 -1.42 6.13 -12.01
C ALA A 393 -2.91 6.39 -11.73
N PHE A 394 -3.75 5.34 -11.81
CA PHE A 394 -5.16 5.41 -11.46
C PHE A 394 -5.35 5.75 -9.98
N MET A 395 -4.67 5.07 -9.07
CA MET A 395 -4.74 5.34 -7.63
C MET A 395 -4.33 6.78 -7.30
N ARG A 396 -3.24 7.27 -7.89
CA ARG A 396 -2.82 8.68 -7.75
C ARG A 396 -3.88 9.67 -8.26
N SER A 397 -4.60 9.34 -9.34
CA SER A 397 -5.67 10.20 -9.86
C SER A 397 -6.85 10.33 -8.89
N LEU A 398 -7.04 9.35 -8.02
CA LEU A 398 -8.02 9.38 -6.93
C LEU A 398 -7.50 10.07 -5.66
N GLY A 399 -6.21 10.39 -5.63
CA GLY A 399 -5.54 10.85 -4.42
C GLY A 399 -5.34 9.73 -3.40
N ILE A 400 -5.34 8.48 -3.76
CA ILE A 400 -5.18 7.32 -2.88
C ILE A 400 -3.78 6.72 -3.02
N ASN A 401 -3.08 6.58 -1.90
CA ASN A 401 -1.83 5.85 -1.84
C ASN A 401 -2.10 4.42 -1.33
N PRO A 402 -1.83 3.36 -2.14
CA PRO A 402 -2.04 1.97 -1.73
C PRO A 402 -1.33 1.59 -0.42
N LYS A 403 -0.12 2.09 -0.22
CA LYS A 403 0.64 1.84 1.01
C LYS A 403 0.00 2.51 2.23
N HIS A 404 -0.67 3.65 2.06
CA HIS A 404 -1.43 4.28 3.13
C HIS A 404 -2.66 3.45 3.51
N GLU A 405 -3.35 2.86 2.53
CA GLU A 405 -4.46 1.94 2.80
C GLU A 405 -3.99 0.72 3.62
N LEU A 406 -2.91 0.06 3.18
CA LEU A 406 -2.29 -1.05 3.90
C LEU A 406 -1.94 -0.66 5.34
N TRP A 407 -1.22 0.45 5.52
CA TRP A 407 -0.81 0.94 6.84
C TRP A 407 -2.00 1.20 7.77
N THR A 408 -3.06 1.80 7.22
CA THR A 408 -4.28 2.08 7.98
C THR A 408 -4.94 0.79 8.45
N ILE A 409 -5.03 -0.22 7.59
CA ILE A 409 -5.55 -1.55 7.94
C ILE A 409 -4.70 -2.20 9.02
N MET A 410 -3.38 -2.23 8.85
CA MET A 410 -2.46 -2.83 9.83
C MET A 410 -2.62 -2.20 11.21
N LYS A 411 -2.66 -0.86 11.27
CA LYS A 411 -2.79 -0.14 12.56
C LYS A 411 -4.18 -0.30 13.18
N GLU A 412 -5.25 -0.30 12.38
CA GLU A 412 -6.62 -0.41 12.88
C GLU A 412 -6.92 -1.81 13.44
N PHE A 413 -6.41 -2.85 12.79
CA PHE A 413 -6.70 -4.24 13.16
C PHE A 413 -5.57 -4.94 13.91
N GLY A 414 -4.42 -4.29 14.10
CA GLY A 414 -3.27 -4.89 14.79
C GLY A 414 -2.62 -6.03 13.99
N ILE A 415 -2.62 -5.95 12.66
CA ILE A 415 -2.14 -7.01 11.76
C ILE A 415 -0.72 -6.68 11.30
N GLU A 416 0.14 -7.70 11.23
CA GLU A 416 1.46 -7.59 10.63
C GLU A 416 1.41 -7.86 9.11
N ALA A 417 2.26 -7.17 8.35
CA ALA A 417 2.38 -7.39 6.91
C ALA A 417 3.31 -8.58 6.65
N ALA A 418 2.84 -9.78 6.93
CA ALA A 418 3.58 -11.02 6.71
C ALA A 418 2.66 -12.13 6.18
N PHE A 419 3.20 -12.95 5.28
CA PHE A 419 2.60 -14.21 4.84
C PHE A 419 3.42 -15.35 5.44
N GLU A 420 2.77 -16.14 6.28
CA GLU A 420 3.44 -17.18 7.07
C GLU A 420 2.67 -18.49 7.00
N TYR A 421 3.38 -19.60 6.84
CA TYR A 421 2.78 -20.92 6.95
C TYR A 421 2.28 -21.17 8.38
N ARG A 422 1.17 -21.88 8.47
CA ARG A 422 0.59 -22.36 9.72
C ARG A 422 0.78 -23.87 9.81
N ASP A 423 1.00 -24.39 11.02
CA ASP A 423 1.11 -25.83 11.29
C ASP A 423 -0.24 -26.53 11.29
#